data_d226fefc7d95bb88b6e7a0405b2fcb65
#
_entry.id   d226fefc7d95bb88b6e7a0405b2fcb65
#
_cell.length_a   1.000
_cell.length_b   1.000
_cell.length_c   1.000
_cell.angle_alpha   90.00
_cell.angle_beta   90.00
_cell.angle_gamma   90.00
#
_symmetry.space_group_name_H-M   'P 1'
#
loop_
_entity.id
_entity.type
_entity.pdbx_description
1 polymer ?
#
loop_
_entity_poly.entity_id
_entity_poly.type
_entity_poly.pdbx_seq_one_letter_code
_entity_poly.pdbx_strand_id
1 'polypeptide(L)'
;GYVNFYLDKSALAKSVLSRVFAEGARYGGSDLGQKRNVCIDYSSVNIAKPFHIGHLPTTVIGNALYRIYNHLGFTSVGINHLGDWGTQFGKMIVAYKLWGDHDTIDRGGVDELVKIYVRYHQEVENDPSLDDQARAWFKRIEDGDAEALALFDWFKSITLKEVEQVYDILGIRFDSYAGESFYNDK
;
A
#
# COMPACT_ATOMS: atom_id res chain seq x y z
N GLY A 1 36.48 -26.60 26.51
CA GLY A 1 36.58 -25.29 27.17
C GLY A 1 36.26 -24.17 26.19
N TYR A 2 35.96 -22.97 26.70
CA TYR A 2 35.73 -21.78 25.87
C TYR A 2 37.05 -21.07 25.67
N VAL A 3 37.21 -20.49 24.45
CA VAL A 3 38.30 -19.55 24.16
C VAL A 3 37.71 -18.15 24.03
N ASN A 4 38.11 -17.24 24.93
CA ASN A 4 37.64 -15.88 24.94
C ASN A 4 38.65 -14.97 24.22
N PHE A 5 38.15 -14.11 23.32
CA PHE A 5 38.94 -13.08 22.64
C PHE A 5 38.53 -11.71 23.13
N TYR A 6 39.52 -10.85 23.37
CA TYR A 6 39.34 -9.45 23.73
C TYR A 6 39.91 -8.57 22.61
N LEU A 7 39.09 -7.72 22.04
CA LEU A 7 39.51 -6.81 20.99
C LEU A 7 40.08 -5.54 21.61
N ASP A 8 41.19 -5.07 21.08
CA ASP A 8 41.68 -3.73 21.39
C ASP A 8 40.69 -2.69 20.85
N LYS A 9 40.12 -1.88 21.76
CA LYS A 9 39.05 -0.92 21.43
C LYS A 9 39.51 0.16 20.45
N SER A 10 40.79 0.59 20.59
CA SER A 10 41.35 1.63 19.71
C SER A 10 41.58 1.12 18.30
N ALA A 11 42.11 -0.08 18.15
CA ALA A 11 42.32 -0.73 16.86
C ALA A 11 40.98 -1.01 16.17
N LEU A 12 39.96 -1.50 16.92
CA LEU A 12 38.63 -1.74 16.41
C LEU A 12 37.97 -0.43 15.93
N ALA A 13 38.01 0.62 16.77
CA ALA A 13 37.44 1.91 16.40
C ALA A 13 38.08 2.50 15.14
N LYS A 14 39.41 2.45 15.07
CA LYS A 14 40.14 2.93 13.89
C LYS A 14 39.77 2.15 12.62
N SER A 15 39.70 0.83 12.72
CA SER A 15 39.33 -0.02 11.57
C SER A 15 37.91 0.28 11.09
N VAL A 16 36.92 0.31 12.01
CA VAL A 16 35.53 0.58 11.68
C VAL A 16 35.33 1.96 11.08
N LEU A 17 35.87 3.01 11.74
CA LEU A 17 35.72 4.38 11.26
C LEU A 17 36.41 4.59 9.91
N SER A 18 37.60 4.01 9.70
CA SER A 18 38.27 4.09 8.40
C SER A 18 37.44 3.49 7.29
N ARG A 19 36.76 2.36 7.54
CA ARG A 19 35.83 1.74 6.56
C ARG A 19 34.57 2.57 6.35
N VAL A 20 33.97 3.08 7.41
CA VAL A 20 32.79 3.97 7.31
C VAL A 20 33.10 5.18 6.42
N PHE A 21 34.26 5.83 6.62
CA PHE A 21 34.68 6.97 5.79
C PHE A 21 35.00 6.57 4.35
N ALA A 22 35.59 5.42 4.13
CA ALA A 22 35.95 4.96 2.79
C ALA A 22 34.75 4.47 1.99
N GLU A 23 33.83 3.76 2.62
CA GLU A 23 32.66 3.12 1.98
C GLU A 23 31.42 4.05 1.95
N GLY A 24 31.34 5.02 2.87
CA GLY A 24 30.22 5.97 2.96
C GLY A 24 28.89 5.27 3.09
N ALA A 25 27.94 5.63 2.23
CA ALA A 25 26.60 5.06 2.20
C ALA A 25 26.55 3.55 1.87
N ARG A 26 27.66 3.00 1.37
CA ARG A 26 27.79 1.55 1.08
C ARG A 26 28.31 0.73 2.26
N TYR A 27 28.68 1.37 3.36
CA TYR A 27 29.22 0.67 4.53
C TYR A 27 28.26 -0.41 5.03
N GLY A 28 28.77 -1.63 5.20
CA GLY A 28 27.98 -2.81 5.56
C GLY A 28 27.23 -3.47 4.39
N GLY A 29 27.35 -2.91 3.20
CA GLY A 29 26.80 -3.50 1.98
C GLY A 29 27.64 -4.68 1.46
N SER A 30 27.07 -5.43 0.53
CA SER A 30 27.76 -6.51 -0.17
C SER A 30 27.17 -6.73 -1.55
N ASP A 31 27.81 -7.59 -2.35
CA ASP A 31 27.30 -8.06 -3.64
C ASP A 31 26.73 -9.49 -3.56
N LEU A 32 26.33 -9.93 -2.37
CA LEU A 32 25.73 -11.25 -2.11
C LEU A 32 24.53 -11.53 -3.02
N GLY A 33 23.74 -10.50 -3.31
CA GLY A 33 22.56 -10.57 -4.16
C GLY A 33 22.88 -10.82 -5.63
N GLN A 34 24.05 -10.43 -6.13
CA GLN A 34 24.45 -10.55 -7.54
C GLN A 34 23.38 -10.02 -8.51
N LYS A 35 22.68 -8.93 -8.10
CA LYS A 35 21.55 -8.31 -8.82
C LYS A 35 20.36 -9.24 -9.09
N ARG A 36 20.23 -10.34 -8.36
CA ARG A 36 19.02 -11.18 -8.44
C ARG A 36 17.81 -10.39 -7.96
N ASN A 37 16.67 -10.58 -8.62
CA ASN A 37 15.45 -9.90 -8.25
C ASN A 37 14.83 -10.52 -6.99
N VAL A 38 14.32 -9.66 -6.11
CA VAL A 38 13.52 -10.03 -4.93
C VAL A 38 12.26 -9.19 -4.94
N CYS A 39 11.11 -9.82 -5.16
CA CYS A 39 9.81 -9.18 -5.05
C CYS A 39 9.34 -9.23 -3.60
N ILE A 40 8.92 -8.09 -3.07
CA ILE A 40 8.44 -7.95 -1.70
C ILE A 40 7.08 -7.26 -1.78
N ASP A 41 6.05 -7.99 -1.38
CA ASP A 41 4.70 -7.44 -1.22
C ASP A 41 4.53 -6.96 0.22
N TYR A 42 4.17 -5.68 0.39
CA TYR A 42 3.99 -5.09 1.71
C TYR A 42 3.10 -3.85 1.67
N SER A 43 2.61 -3.44 2.83
CA SER A 43 1.56 -2.44 3.03
C SER A 43 0.18 -2.97 2.65
N SER A 44 -0.11 -3.21 1.38
CA SER A 44 -1.31 -3.89 0.86
C SER A 44 -2.61 -3.32 1.43
N VAL A 45 -2.78 -2.01 1.29
CA VAL A 45 -3.94 -1.29 1.83
C VAL A 45 -5.20 -1.53 0.99
N ASN A 46 -6.36 -1.55 1.66
CA ASN A 46 -7.65 -1.59 0.98
C ASN A 46 -8.06 -0.19 0.52
N ILE A 47 -8.63 -0.12 -0.68
CA ILE A 47 -9.22 1.13 -1.19
C ILE A 47 -10.48 1.48 -0.40
N ALA A 48 -10.78 2.78 -0.32
CA ALA A 48 -11.90 3.37 0.44
C ALA A 48 -11.87 3.06 1.95
N LYS A 49 -10.68 2.81 2.49
CA LYS A 49 -10.43 2.69 3.93
C LYS A 49 -9.24 3.56 4.32
N PRO A 50 -9.28 4.20 5.49
CA PRO A 50 -8.17 5.02 5.96
C PRO A 50 -6.96 4.15 6.30
N PHE A 51 -5.77 4.68 6.05
CA PHE A 51 -4.54 4.07 6.58
C PHE A 51 -4.54 4.18 8.12
N HIS A 52 -4.29 3.10 8.81
CA HIS A 52 -4.29 3.09 10.27
C HIS A 52 -3.09 2.32 10.84
N ILE A 53 -2.96 2.37 12.18
CA ILE A 53 -1.84 1.77 12.91
C ILE A 53 -1.61 0.27 12.58
N GLY A 54 -2.65 -0.45 12.19
CA GLY A 54 -2.52 -1.87 11.78
C GLY A 54 -1.76 -2.07 10.46
N HIS A 55 -1.75 -1.06 9.58
CA HIS A 55 -0.97 -1.12 8.32
C HIS A 55 0.51 -0.73 8.54
N LEU A 56 0.80 0.06 9.58
CA LEU A 56 2.13 0.62 9.81
C LEU A 56 3.23 -0.45 9.97
N PRO A 57 3.04 -1.53 10.78
CA PRO A 57 4.09 -2.54 10.95
C PRO A 57 4.47 -3.23 9.65
N THR A 58 3.49 -3.70 8.86
CA THR A 58 3.76 -4.39 7.58
C THR A 58 4.46 -3.47 6.60
N THR A 59 4.04 -2.20 6.54
CA THR A 59 4.63 -1.16 5.69
C THR A 59 6.10 -0.90 6.05
N VAL A 60 6.40 -0.69 7.34
CA VAL A 60 7.76 -0.38 7.80
C VAL A 60 8.69 -1.59 7.71
N ILE A 61 8.20 -2.78 8.10
CA ILE A 61 9.00 -4.02 8.02
C ILE A 61 9.32 -4.35 6.55
N GLY A 62 8.31 -4.29 5.67
CA GLY A 62 8.52 -4.55 4.25
C GLY A 62 9.51 -3.59 3.62
N ASN A 63 9.41 -2.29 3.91
CA ASN A 63 10.37 -1.31 3.45
C ASN A 63 11.79 -1.53 4.02
N ALA A 64 11.89 -1.95 5.27
CA ALA A 64 13.20 -2.31 5.85
C ALA A 64 13.84 -3.47 5.09
N LEU A 65 13.08 -4.53 4.79
CA LEU A 65 13.54 -5.65 3.98
C LEU A 65 13.93 -5.20 2.56
N TYR A 66 13.10 -4.38 1.91
CA TYR A 66 13.40 -3.80 0.59
C TYR A 66 14.77 -3.10 0.59
N ARG A 67 15.04 -2.26 1.60
CA ARG A 67 16.31 -1.55 1.72
C ARG A 67 17.48 -2.47 2.05
N ILE A 68 17.29 -3.46 2.92
CA ILE A 68 18.32 -4.44 3.29
C ILE A 68 18.73 -5.26 2.07
N TYR A 69 17.77 -5.80 1.30
CA TYR A 69 18.08 -6.57 0.10
C TYR A 69 18.83 -5.73 -0.93
N ASN A 70 18.40 -4.48 -1.19
CA ASN A 70 19.14 -3.59 -2.08
C ASN A 70 20.59 -3.34 -1.57
N HIS A 71 20.76 -3.16 -0.26
CA HIS A 71 22.07 -2.94 0.34
C HIS A 71 23.00 -4.17 0.23
N LEU A 72 22.42 -5.37 0.17
CA LEU A 72 23.13 -6.64 -0.05
C LEU A 72 23.31 -6.98 -1.53
N GLY A 73 23.06 -6.05 -2.44
CA GLY A 73 23.32 -6.22 -3.88
C GLY A 73 22.23 -6.98 -4.66
N PHE A 74 21.05 -7.17 -4.08
CA PHE A 74 19.86 -7.61 -4.84
C PHE A 74 19.23 -6.42 -5.55
N THR A 75 18.34 -6.71 -6.50
CA THR A 75 17.39 -5.76 -7.08
C THR A 75 16.03 -6.01 -6.45
N SER A 76 15.66 -5.21 -5.46
CA SER A 76 14.35 -5.34 -4.82
C SER A 76 13.26 -4.69 -5.69
N VAL A 77 12.11 -5.33 -5.76
CA VAL A 77 10.87 -4.80 -6.34
C VAL A 77 9.82 -4.75 -5.24
N GLY A 78 9.47 -3.55 -4.82
CA GLY A 78 8.46 -3.30 -3.81
C GLY A 78 7.07 -3.22 -4.43
N ILE A 79 6.19 -4.10 -4.03
CA ILE A 79 4.82 -4.19 -4.51
C ILE A 79 3.88 -3.77 -3.39
N ASN A 80 2.99 -2.84 -3.67
CA ASN A 80 1.84 -2.54 -2.84
C ASN A 80 0.61 -3.17 -3.50
N HIS A 81 0.31 -4.40 -3.10
CA HIS A 81 -0.83 -5.13 -3.64
C HIS A 81 -2.12 -4.62 -3.02
N LEU A 82 -2.75 -3.67 -3.70
CA LEU A 82 -3.94 -3.00 -3.20
C LEU A 82 -5.14 -3.94 -3.15
N GLY A 83 -5.92 -3.87 -2.08
CA GLY A 83 -7.25 -4.48 -2.01
C GLY A 83 -8.24 -3.58 -2.76
N ASP A 84 -8.18 -3.61 -4.09
CA ASP A 84 -8.91 -2.73 -4.98
C ASP A 84 -9.92 -3.48 -5.88
N TRP A 85 -10.39 -4.64 -5.45
CA TRP A 85 -11.40 -5.40 -6.18
C TRP A 85 -12.45 -6.01 -5.25
N GLY A 86 -13.69 -6.14 -5.75
CA GLY A 86 -14.77 -6.79 -5.00
C GLY A 86 -16.06 -5.97 -4.92
N THR A 87 -17.11 -6.61 -4.43
CA THR A 87 -18.46 -6.04 -4.31
C THR A 87 -18.53 -4.77 -3.45
N GLN A 88 -17.54 -4.50 -2.61
CA GLN A 88 -17.44 -3.25 -1.84
C GLN A 88 -17.42 -2.01 -2.75
N PHE A 89 -16.90 -2.11 -3.97
CA PHE A 89 -16.93 -1.00 -4.92
C PHE A 89 -18.34 -0.74 -5.47
N GLY A 90 -19.12 -1.80 -5.73
CA GLY A 90 -20.53 -1.65 -6.06
C GLY A 90 -21.32 -0.98 -4.94
N LYS A 91 -21.07 -1.37 -3.69
CA LYS A 91 -21.67 -0.73 -2.49
C LYS A 91 -21.29 0.74 -2.40
N MET A 92 -20.02 1.07 -2.63
CA MET A 92 -19.54 2.44 -2.63
C MET A 92 -20.19 3.29 -3.74
N ILE A 93 -20.37 2.73 -4.94
CA ILE A 93 -21.05 3.41 -6.05
C ILE A 93 -22.51 3.69 -5.69
N VAL A 94 -23.22 2.71 -5.12
CA VAL A 94 -24.60 2.92 -4.67
C VAL A 94 -24.66 3.99 -3.59
N ALA A 95 -23.78 3.93 -2.59
CA ALA A 95 -23.69 4.94 -1.53
C ALA A 95 -23.46 6.35 -2.10
N TYR A 96 -22.51 6.46 -3.04
CA TYR A 96 -22.24 7.73 -3.71
C TYR A 96 -23.45 8.26 -4.51
N LYS A 97 -24.10 7.41 -5.29
CA LYS A 97 -25.26 7.79 -6.10
C LYS A 97 -26.44 8.28 -5.25
N LEU A 98 -26.62 7.73 -4.06
CA LEU A 98 -27.73 8.08 -3.17
C LEU A 98 -27.42 9.27 -2.25
N TRP A 99 -26.20 9.38 -1.76
CA TRP A 99 -25.85 10.31 -0.69
C TRP A 99 -24.55 11.08 -0.88
N GLY A 100 -23.80 10.77 -1.94
CA GLY A 100 -22.51 11.41 -2.22
C GLY A 100 -22.68 12.76 -2.90
N ASP A 101 -21.76 13.66 -2.60
CA ASP A 101 -21.56 14.91 -3.30
C ASP A 101 -20.09 14.98 -3.73
N HIS A 102 -19.85 15.18 -5.02
CA HIS A 102 -18.51 15.13 -5.62
C HIS A 102 -17.55 16.12 -4.95
N ASP A 103 -17.98 17.38 -4.79
CA ASP A 103 -17.11 18.43 -4.26
C ASP A 103 -16.81 18.23 -2.78
N THR A 104 -17.73 17.66 -2.03
CA THR A 104 -17.55 17.30 -0.63
C THR A 104 -16.55 16.17 -0.47
N ILE A 105 -16.66 15.15 -1.31
CA ILE A 105 -15.74 13.98 -1.30
C ILE A 105 -14.34 14.39 -1.77
N ASP A 106 -14.21 15.20 -2.81
CA ASP A 106 -12.91 15.69 -3.28
C ASP A 106 -12.16 16.50 -2.23
N ARG A 107 -12.91 17.28 -1.39
CA ARG A 107 -12.32 18.07 -0.31
C ARG A 107 -12.03 17.26 0.95
N GLY A 108 -12.93 16.34 1.29
CA GLY A 108 -12.86 15.57 2.54
C GLY A 108 -12.16 14.23 2.42
N GLY A 109 -11.85 13.78 1.20
CA GLY A 109 -11.07 12.57 0.94
C GLY A 109 -11.74 11.28 1.40
N VAL A 110 -10.92 10.36 1.90
CA VAL A 110 -11.37 9.02 2.34
C VAL A 110 -12.39 9.08 3.47
N ASP A 111 -12.28 10.07 4.36
CA ASP A 111 -13.23 10.20 5.47
C ASP A 111 -14.68 10.38 4.99
N GLU A 112 -14.89 11.14 3.92
CA GLU A 112 -16.22 11.32 3.34
C GLU A 112 -16.71 10.04 2.63
N LEU A 113 -15.83 9.33 1.95
CA LEU A 113 -16.17 8.00 1.39
C LEU A 113 -16.58 7.02 2.49
N VAL A 114 -15.86 6.99 3.61
CA VAL A 114 -16.20 6.14 4.76
C VAL A 114 -17.56 6.50 5.33
N LYS A 115 -17.91 7.80 5.47
CA LYS A 115 -19.22 8.23 5.99
C LYS A 115 -20.37 7.68 5.16
N ILE A 116 -20.32 7.84 3.84
CA ILE A 116 -21.39 7.32 2.96
C ILE A 116 -21.41 5.79 2.93
N TYR A 117 -20.25 5.14 3.06
CA TYR A 117 -20.16 3.68 3.13
C TYR A 117 -20.75 3.11 4.44
N VAL A 118 -20.49 3.76 5.58
CA VAL A 118 -21.13 3.40 6.85
C VAL A 118 -22.63 3.58 6.77
N ARG A 119 -23.10 4.69 6.17
CA ARG A 119 -24.54 4.90 5.95
C ARG A 119 -25.14 3.80 5.08
N TYR A 120 -24.47 3.37 4.03
CA TYR A 120 -24.94 2.25 3.20
C TYR A 120 -25.20 1.00 4.06
N HIS A 121 -24.27 0.64 4.96
CA HIS A 121 -24.43 -0.53 5.82
C HIS A 121 -25.57 -0.43 6.83
N GLN A 122 -25.94 0.78 7.23
CA GLN A 122 -27.12 1.00 8.08
C GLN A 122 -28.41 0.88 7.28
N GLU A 123 -28.43 1.46 6.08
CA GLU A 123 -29.65 1.50 5.26
C GLU A 123 -29.96 0.14 4.60
N VAL A 124 -28.96 -0.69 4.28
CA VAL A 124 -29.17 -2.01 3.70
C VAL A 124 -29.92 -2.97 4.64
N GLU A 125 -29.85 -2.74 5.95
CA GLU A 125 -30.65 -3.49 6.94
C GLU A 125 -32.16 -3.23 6.78
N ASN A 126 -32.51 -2.02 6.35
CA ASN A 126 -33.90 -1.60 6.11
C ASN A 126 -34.36 -1.85 4.66
N ASP A 127 -33.43 -1.78 3.71
CA ASP A 127 -33.68 -2.01 2.29
C ASP A 127 -32.64 -2.98 1.67
N PRO A 128 -32.88 -4.30 1.74
CA PRO A 128 -32.00 -5.31 1.16
C PRO A 128 -31.79 -5.19 -0.35
N SER A 129 -32.66 -4.46 -1.09
CA SER A 129 -32.51 -4.24 -2.52
C SER A 129 -31.23 -3.47 -2.88
N LEU A 130 -30.66 -2.74 -1.93
CA LEU A 130 -29.39 -2.03 -2.11
C LEU A 130 -28.23 -2.99 -2.39
N ASP A 131 -28.26 -4.20 -1.82
CA ASP A 131 -27.23 -5.21 -2.11
C ASP A 131 -27.33 -5.77 -3.53
N ASP A 132 -28.55 -5.88 -4.09
CA ASP A 132 -28.73 -6.26 -5.50
C ASP A 132 -28.22 -5.16 -6.43
N GLN A 133 -28.49 -3.90 -6.11
CA GLN A 133 -27.94 -2.76 -6.83
C GLN A 133 -26.41 -2.73 -6.78
N ALA A 134 -25.82 -3.00 -5.61
CA ALA A 134 -24.37 -3.06 -5.44
C ALA A 134 -23.75 -4.18 -6.29
N ARG A 135 -24.34 -5.35 -6.31
CA ARG A 135 -23.92 -6.45 -7.19
C ARG A 135 -24.01 -6.06 -8.67
N ALA A 136 -25.09 -5.39 -9.06
CA ALA A 136 -25.25 -4.91 -10.43
C ALA A 136 -24.20 -3.86 -10.82
N TRP A 137 -23.86 -2.93 -9.93
CA TRP A 137 -22.80 -1.96 -10.17
C TRP A 137 -21.42 -2.60 -10.24
N PHE A 138 -21.12 -3.57 -9.37
CA PHE A 138 -19.86 -4.30 -9.45
C PHE A 138 -19.76 -5.10 -10.74
N LYS A 139 -20.85 -5.73 -11.18
CA LYS A 139 -20.90 -6.41 -12.49
C LYS A 139 -20.62 -5.45 -13.65
N ARG A 140 -21.10 -4.21 -13.60
CA ARG A 140 -20.78 -3.19 -14.61
C ARG A 140 -19.27 -2.85 -14.63
N ILE A 141 -18.61 -2.84 -13.46
CA ILE A 141 -17.12 -2.67 -13.41
C ILE A 141 -16.46 -3.84 -14.14
N GLU A 142 -16.85 -5.08 -13.84
CA GLU A 142 -16.31 -6.28 -14.51
C GLU A 142 -16.52 -6.27 -16.01
N ASP A 143 -17.68 -5.78 -16.48
CA ASP A 143 -18.05 -5.72 -17.89
C ASP A 143 -17.42 -4.50 -18.63
N GLY A 144 -16.65 -3.67 -17.95
CA GLY A 144 -15.95 -2.54 -18.56
C GLY A 144 -16.81 -1.31 -18.80
N ASP A 145 -17.93 -1.14 -18.09
CA ASP A 145 -18.81 0.03 -18.22
C ASP A 145 -18.07 1.32 -17.86
N ALA A 146 -18.12 2.31 -18.76
CA ALA A 146 -17.32 3.54 -18.66
C ALA A 146 -17.67 4.37 -17.40
N GLU A 147 -18.93 4.45 -17.01
CA GLU A 147 -19.35 5.18 -15.81
C GLU A 147 -18.88 4.47 -14.54
N ALA A 148 -19.04 3.15 -14.48
CA ALA A 148 -18.64 2.35 -13.33
C ALA A 148 -17.11 2.38 -13.13
N LEU A 149 -16.35 2.26 -14.22
CA LEU A 149 -14.89 2.38 -14.19
C LEU A 149 -14.42 3.78 -13.78
N ALA A 150 -15.05 4.85 -14.28
CA ALA A 150 -14.69 6.21 -13.90
C ALA A 150 -14.88 6.45 -12.39
N LEU A 151 -15.97 5.95 -11.81
CA LEU A 151 -16.22 6.04 -10.36
C LEU A 151 -15.22 5.19 -9.57
N PHE A 152 -14.93 3.98 -10.02
CA PHE A 152 -13.95 3.09 -9.43
C PHE A 152 -12.56 3.75 -9.39
N ASP A 153 -12.09 4.28 -10.51
CA ASP A 153 -10.79 4.94 -10.62
C ASP A 153 -10.72 6.20 -9.75
N TRP A 154 -11.82 6.96 -9.68
CA TRP A 154 -11.90 8.14 -8.83
C TRP A 154 -11.77 7.77 -7.35
N PHE A 155 -12.52 6.78 -6.83
CA PHE A 155 -12.39 6.32 -5.44
C PHE A 155 -10.99 5.80 -5.13
N LYS A 156 -10.39 5.08 -6.08
CA LYS A 156 -9.01 4.61 -5.98
C LYS A 156 -8.03 5.76 -5.88
N SER A 157 -8.18 6.80 -6.71
CA SER A 157 -7.31 7.97 -6.72
C SER A 157 -7.37 8.76 -5.41
N ILE A 158 -8.55 8.92 -4.81
CA ILE A 158 -8.73 9.59 -3.51
C ILE A 158 -7.95 8.84 -2.43
N THR A 159 -8.11 7.51 -2.37
CA THR A 159 -7.43 6.69 -1.36
C THR A 159 -5.92 6.72 -1.56
N LEU A 160 -5.43 6.57 -2.78
CA LEU A 160 -3.99 6.60 -3.06
C LEU A 160 -3.37 7.93 -2.68
N LYS A 161 -4.02 9.06 -2.99
CA LYS A 161 -3.55 10.39 -2.62
C LYS A 161 -3.33 10.55 -1.12
N GLU A 162 -4.22 9.99 -0.29
CA GLU A 162 -4.09 10.04 1.17
C GLU A 162 -2.98 9.11 1.67
N VAL A 163 -2.95 7.88 1.17
CA VAL A 163 -1.97 6.88 1.59
C VAL A 163 -0.54 7.28 1.18
N GLU A 164 -0.38 7.89 0.01
CA GLU A 164 0.91 8.39 -0.48
C GLU A 164 1.48 9.49 0.42
N GLN A 165 0.64 10.34 1.04
CA GLN A 165 1.10 11.31 2.03
C GLN A 165 1.74 10.63 3.24
N VAL A 166 1.17 9.51 3.69
CA VAL A 166 1.76 8.72 4.78
C VAL A 166 3.08 8.10 4.35
N TYR A 167 3.14 7.55 3.13
CA TYR A 167 4.37 6.97 2.60
C TYR A 167 5.47 8.02 2.43
N ASP A 168 5.15 9.22 2.01
CA ASP A 168 6.11 10.32 1.92
C ASP A 168 6.68 10.71 3.29
N ILE A 169 5.85 10.77 4.34
CA ILE A 169 6.31 11.00 5.72
C ILE A 169 7.26 9.89 6.18
N LEU A 170 6.98 8.63 5.82
CA LEU A 170 7.80 7.48 6.18
C LEU A 170 9.05 7.31 5.27
N GLY A 171 9.15 8.08 4.18
CA GLY A 171 10.21 7.94 3.18
C GLY A 171 10.12 6.60 2.42
N ILE A 172 8.91 6.12 2.17
CA ILE A 172 8.62 4.84 1.52
C ILE A 172 8.11 5.09 0.11
N ARG A 173 8.55 4.28 -0.83
CA ARG A 173 8.08 4.27 -2.22
C ARG A 173 7.95 2.85 -2.71
N PHE A 174 6.99 2.63 -3.61
CA PHE A 174 6.75 1.33 -4.23
C PHE A 174 7.08 1.39 -5.73
N ASP A 175 7.53 0.26 -6.25
CA ASP A 175 7.79 0.10 -7.69
C ASP A 175 6.51 -0.27 -8.44
N SER A 176 5.51 -0.84 -7.74
CA SER A 176 4.23 -1.24 -8.31
C SER A 176 3.08 -1.06 -7.33
N TYR A 177 1.94 -0.59 -7.86
CA TYR A 177 0.63 -0.53 -7.19
C TYR A 177 -0.39 -1.48 -7.86
N ALA A 178 0.11 -2.57 -8.48
CA ALA A 178 -0.74 -3.58 -9.08
C ALA A 178 -1.48 -4.36 -7.98
N GLY A 179 -2.73 -4.01 -7.75
CA GLY A 179 -3.63 -4.63 -6.79
C GLY A 179 -4.41 -5.81 -7.37
N GLU A 180 -5.49 -6.18 -6.70
CA GLU A 180 -6.38 -7.27 -7.10
C GLU A 180 -6.98 -7.02 -8.49
N SER A 181 -7.35 -5.75 -8.82
CA SER A 181 -7.92 -5.36 -10.11
C SER A 181 -7.01 -5.65 -11.31
N PHE A 182 -5.69 -5.73 -11.09
CA PHE A 182 -4.72 -6.06 -12.13
C PHE A 182 -4.92 -7.45 -12.74
N TYR A 183 -5.55 -8.37 -12.02
CA TYR A 183 -5.75 -9.75 -12.41
C TYR A 183 -7.12 -10.03 -13.03
N ASN A 184 -7.96 -9.02 -13.17
CA ASN A 184 -9.33 -9.20 -13.66
C ASN A 184 -9.39 -9.82 -15.08
N ASP A 185 -8.41 -9.52 -15.93
CA ASP A 185 -8.35 -9.98 -17.32
C ASP A 185 -7.33 -11.13 -17.56
N LYS A 186 -6.89 -11.82 -16.51
CA LYS A 186 -5.78 -12.79 -16.61
C LYS A 186 -6.12 -14.17 -16.12
#